data_5f4957c5b70f987fd0846b7c5c150e67
#
_entry.id   5f4957c5b70f987fd0846b7c5c150e67
#
_cell.length_a   1.000
_cell.length_b   1.000
_cell.length_c   1.000
_cell.angle_alpha   90.00
_cell.angle_beta   90.00
_cell.angle_gamma   90.00
#
_symmetry.space_group_name_H-M   'P 1'
#
loop_
_entity.id
_entity.type
_entity.pdbx_description
1 polymer ?
#
loop_
_entity_poly.entity_id
_entity_poly.type
_entity_poly.pdbx_seq_one_letter_code
_entity_poly.pdbx_strand_id
1 'polypeptide(L)'
;MKKSVLIFVFLLIILSIVSILLLNHQRLSDKDAETLQKRQYNTDEEKALTEQPLLEQEEQIIISEKFVEWHYQEGAWKPASNPPICGESLLLKLPADINLVTSILYPGQKRGEEFKAHGGLRFDKSDNSIEIKAPMDAYLVSASSYLHEGERQYMLDFIHPCGIKYRIDHLVSIPSKIQVLLEHLPEPKEGDSRTYSVEPTFFAQEELLATSIGLNNNVFFDLGVYNLRSENDAGLQGEQSAYGVCWFDWLDAENSKKIRALPGADGKEGKNSVYC
;
A
#
# COMPACT_ATOMS: atom_id res chain seq x y z
N MET A 1 -45.37 -23.77 -74.59
CA MET A 1 -45.21 -23.85 -73.12
C MET A 1 -43.88 -24.48 -72.64
N LYS A 2 -43.34 -25.52 -73.29
CA LYS A 2 -42.12 -26.21 -72.80
C LYS A 2 -40.82 -25.37 -72.83
N LYS A 3 -40.62 -24.45 -73.78
CA LYS A 3 -39.41 -23.62 -73.90
C LYS A 3 -39.27 -22.53 -72.82
N SER A 4 -40.42 -21.95 -72.40
CA SER A 4 -40.39 -20.88 -71.35
C SER A 4 -40.05 -21.43 -69.96
N VAL A 5 -40.46 -22.66 -69.66
CA VAL A 5 -40.17 -23.32 -68.38
C VAL A 5 -38.67 -23.64 -68.27
N LEU A 6 -38.05 -24.05 -69.38
CA LEU A 6 -36.65 -24.40 -69.46
C LEU A 6 -35.75 -23.16 -69.21
N ILE A 7 -36.12 -22.00 -69.76
CA ILE A 7 -35.39 -20.72 -69.56
C ILE A 7 -35.53 -20.26 -68.11
N PHE A 8 -36.69 -20.41 -67.52
CA PHE A 8 -36.88 -20.01 -66.10
C PHE A 8 -36.08 -20.85 -65.12
N VAL A 9 -36.02 -22.17 -65.34
CA VAL A 9 -35.18 -23.06 -64.55
C VAL A 9 -33.70 -22.72 -64.66
N PHE A 10 -33.24 -22.39 -65.89
CA PHE A 10 -31.83 -22.03 -66.13
C PHE A 10 -31.47 -20.71 -65.45
N LEU A 11 -32.33 -19.71 -65.42
CA LEU A 11 -32.13 -18.45 -64.70
C LEU A 11 -32.09 -18.66 -63.18
N LEU A 12 -32.87 -19.53 -62.62
CA LEU A 12 -32.85 -19.86 -61.21
C LEU A 12 -31.53 -20.54 -60.78
N ILE A 13 -30.98 -21.42 -61.62
CA ILE A 13 -29.72 -22.08 -61.38
C ILE A 13 -28.55 -21.06 -61.43
N ILE A 14 -28.56 -20.13 -62.38
CA ILE A 14 -27.54 -19.08 -62.46
C ILE A 14 -27.60 -18.17 -61.22
N LEU A 15 -28.79 -17.75 -60.79
CA LEU A 15 -29.00 -16.96 -59.60
C LEU A 15 -28.49 -17.65 -58.32
N SER A 16 -28.72 -18.96 -58.20
CA SER A 16 -28.22 -19.72 -57.04
C SER A 16 -26.71 -19.86 -57.07
N ILE A 17 -26.07 -20.05 -58.22
CA ILE A 17 -24.59 -20.10 -58.34
C ILE A 17 -23.95 -18.75 -57.97
N VAL A 18 -24.50 -17.65 -58.46
CA VAL A 18 -24.04 -16.30 -58.17
C VAL A 18 -24.15 -16.01 -56.65
N SER A 19 -25.26 -16.40 -56.03
CA SER A 19 -25.44 -16.24 -54.57
C SER A 19 -24.42 -17.05 -53.76
N ILE A 20 -24.10 -18.27 -54.17
CA ILE A 20 -23.11 -19.12 -53.50
C ILE A 20 -21.70 -18.51 -53.63
N LEU A 21 -21.36 -17.97 -54.83
CA LEU A 21 -20.06 -17.31 -55.05
C LEU A 21 -19.92 -16.04 -54.21
N LEU A 22 -20.96 -15.23 -54.07
CA LEU A 22 -20.95 -14.02 -53.25
C LEU A 22 -20.79 -14.36 -51.78
N LEU A 23 -21.49 -15.38 -51.26
CA LEU A 23 -21.39 -15.84 -49.87
C LEU A 23 -19.99 -16.41 -49.58
N ASN A 24 -19.38 -17.12 -50.51
CA ASN A 24 -18.02 -17.62 -50.34
C ASN A 24 -16.98 -16.47 -50.37
N HIS A 25 -17.17 -15.46 -51.20
CA HIS A 25 -16.31 -14.28 -51.21
C HIS A 25 -16.36 -13.50 -49.90
N GLN A 26 -17.56 -13.30 -49.35
CA GLN A 26 -17.70 -12.67 -48.02
C GLN A 26 -17.00 -13.49 -46.92
N ARG A 27 -17.18 -14.82 -46.87
CA ARG A 27 -16.52 -15.69 -45.89
C ARG A 27 -14.98 -15.65 -45.97
N LEU A 28 -14.42 -15.49 -47.14
CA LEU A 28 -12.97 -15.36 -47.30
C LEU A 28 -12.47 -13.99 -46.78
N SER A 29 -13.21 -12.91 -47.10
CA SER A 29 -12.89 -11.56 -46.63
C SER A 29 -12.95 -11.46 -45.09
N ASP A 30 -13.96 -12.09 -44.43
CA ASP A 30 -14.10 -12.09 -42.99
C ASP A 30 -12.99 -12.88 -42.30
N LYS A 31 -12.52 -14.00 -42.87
CA LYS A 31 -11.38 -14.76 -42.33
C LYS A 31 -10.06 -14.00 -42.41
N ASP A 32 -9.85 -13.26 -43.49
CA ASP A 32 -8.64 -12.45 -43.67
C ASP A 32 -8.62 -11.28 -42.68
N ALA A 33 -9.77 -10.66 -42.46
CA ALA A 33 -9.94 -9.60 -41.42
C ALA A 33 -9.67 -10.11 -40.02
N GLU A 34 -10.24 -11.28 -39.64
CA GLU A 34 -10.01 -11.91 -38.35
C GLU A 34 -8.53 -12.30 -38.14
N THR A 35 -7.87 -12.78 -39.20
CA THR A 35 -6.46 -13.17 -39.14
C THR A 35 -5.55 -11.95 -38.95
N LEU A 36 -5.86 -10.84 -39.62
CA LEU A 36 -5.11 -9.57 -39.45
C LEU A 36 -5.30 -9.00 -38.08
N GLN A 37 -6.52 -9.01 -37.55
CA GLN A 37 -6.81 -8.52 -36.21
C GLN A 37 -6.11 -9.35 -35.10
N LYS A 38 -6.06 -10.69 -35.24
CA LYS A 38 -5.29 -11.56 -34.34
C LYS A 38 -3.78 -11.32 -34.42
N ARG A 39 -3.22 -11.03 -35.60
CA ARG A 39 -1.81 -10.70 -35.74
C ARG A 39 -1.46 -9.37 -35.09
N GLN A 40 -2.31 -8.38 -35.22
CA GLN A 40 -2.10 -7.07 -34.58
C GLN A 40 -2.20 -7.15 -33.08
N TYR A 41 -3.19 -7.88 -32.56
CA TYR A 41 -3.33 -8.13 -31.12
C TYR A 41 -2.10 -8.83 -30.52
N ASN A 42 -1.60 -9.89 -31.18
CA ASN A 42 -0.41 -10.60 -30.70
C ASN A 42 0.88 -9.76 -30.77
N THR A 43 1.02 -8.87 -31.77
CA THR A 43 2.18 -7.95 -31.86
C THR A 43 2.13 -6.87 -30.80
N ASP A 44 0.96 -6.38 -30.44
CA ASP A 44 0.78 -5.37 -29.41
C ASP A 44 0.98 -5.98 -28.01
N GLU A 45 0.55 -7.23 -27.79
CA GLU A 45 0.75 -7.98 -26.55
C GLU A 45 2.22 -8.40 -26.38
N GLU A 46 2.90 -8.83 -27.43
CA GLU A 46 4.33 -9.16 -27.41
C GLU A 46 5.20 -7.92 -27.19
N LYS A 47 4.79 -6.76 -27.69
CA LYS A 47 5.46 -5.48 -27.43
C LYS A 47 5.24 -4.97 -26.01
N ALA A 48 4.03 -5.11 -25.49
CA ALA A 48 3.72 -4.79 -24.09
C ALA A 48 4.48 -5.68 -23.11
N LEU A 49 4.60 -6.98 -23.39
CA LEU A 49 5.35 -7.94 -22.58
C LEU A 49 6.88 -7.73 -22.62
N THR A 50 7.42 -7.13 -23.69
CA THR A 50 8.87 -6.83 -23.79
C THR A 50 9.24 -5.47 -23.20
N GLU A 51 8.31 -4.52 -23.12
CA GLU A 51 8.58 -3.19 -22.54
C GLU A 51 8.39 -3.17 -21.00
N GLN A 52 7.45 -3.95 -20.45
CA GLN A 52 7.23 -4.03 -19.00
C GLN A 52 8.44 -4.49 -18.17
N PRO A 53 9.16 -5.56 -18.54
CA PRO A 53 10.32 -6.00 -17.76
C PRO A 53 11.49 -5.00 -17.74
N LEU A 54 11.64 -4.20 -18.79
CA LEU A 54 12.71 -3.19 -18.86
C LEU A 54 12.42 -1.98 -17.97
N LEU A 55 11.18 -1.51 -17.95
CA LEU A 55 10.75 -0.42 -17.07
C LEU A 55 10.79 -0.84 -15.59
N GLU A 56 10.30 -2.04 -15.28
CA GLU A 56 10.38 -2.60 -13.91
C GLU A 56 11.83 -2.84 -13.47
N GLN A 57 12.73 -3.27 -14.37
CA GLN A 57 14.15 -3.42 -14.05
C GLN A 57 14.86 -2.08 -13.87
N GLU A 58 14.59 -1.07 -14.68
CA GLU A 58 15.15 0.27 -14.51
C GLU A 58 14.63 0.92 -13.21
N GLU A 59 13.35 0.76 -12.88
CA GLU A 59 12.77 1.26 -11.65
C GLU A 59 13.35 0.53 -10.42
N GLN A 60 13.52 -0.79 -10.46
CA GLN A 60 14.17 -1.56 -9.41
C GLN A 60 15.65 -1.18 -9.23
N ILE A 61 16.39 -0.92 -10.31
CA ILE A 61 17.79 -0.48 -10.22
C ILE A 61 17.87 0.92 -9.58
N ILE A 62 16.99 1.85 -9.94
CA ILE A 62 16.93 3.19 -9.33
C ILE A 62 16.55 3.11 -7.85
N ILE A 63 15.65 2.20 -7.49
CA ILE A 63 15.20 1.96 -6.11
C ILE A 63 16.33 1.35 -5.28
N SER A 64 17.03 0.34 -5.78
CA SER A 64 18.12 -0.32 -5.05
C SER A 64 19.29 0.60 -4.74
N GLU A 65 19.59 1.60 -5.58
CA GLU A 65 20.64 2.59 -5.34
C GLU A 65 20.27 3.62 -4.27
N LYS A 66 18.97 3.80 -3.96
CA LYS A 66 18.48 4.77 -2.96
C LYS A 66 18.16 4.14 -1.61
N PHE A 67 17.96 2.83 -1.54
CA PHE A 67 17.64 2.16 -0.29
C PHE A 67 18.86 2.12 0.63
N VAL A 68 18.67 2.49 1.89
CA VAL A 68 19.67 2.36 2.97
C VAL A 68 19.08 1.46 4.03
N GLU A 69 19.70 0.30 4.22
CA GLU A 69 19.31 -0.62 5.26
C GLU A 69 19.76 -0.12 6.63
N TRP A 70 18.92 -0.26 7.64
CA TRP A 70 19.19 0.11 9.01
C TRP A 70 19.02 -1.10 9.92
N HIS A 71 19.98 -1.34 10.81
CA HIS A 71 19.97 -2.45 11.75
C HIS A 71 20.06 -1.97 13.18
N TYR A 72 19.27 -2.58 14.07
CA TYR A 72 19.42 -2.37 15.51
C TYR A 72 20.45 -3.35 16.06
N GLN A 73 21.60 -2.87 16.45
CA GLN A 73 22.72 -3.67 16.92
C GLN A 73 23.40 -2.99 18.11
N GLU A 74 23.72 -3.77 19.14
CA GLU A 74 24.43 -3.28 20.35
C GLU A 74 23.72 -2.10 21.03
N GLY A 75 22.37 -2.10 21.01
CA GLY A 75 21.55 -1.06 21.62
C GLY A 75 21.36 0.20 20.78
N ALA A 76 21.85 0.24 19.55
CA ALA A 76 21.72 1.40 18.67
C ALA A 76 21.33 1.02 17.23
N TRP A 77 20.63 1.92 16.54
CA TRP A 77 20.41 1.81 15.12
C TRP A 77 21.63 2.26 14.33
N LYS A 78 22.04 1.45 13.36
CA LYS A 78 23.21 1.72 12.50
C LYS A 78 22.82 1.54 11.04
N PRO A 79 23.15 2.50 10.14
CA PRO A 79 22.94 2.33 8.71
C PRO A 79 24.02 1.40 8.13
N ALA A 80 23.65 0.54 7.17
CA ALA A 80 24.58 -0.34 6.46
C ALA A 80 25.49 0.42 5.47
N SER A 81 25.06 1.61 5.04
CA SER A 81 25.81 2.50 4.16
C SER A 81 25.60 3.96 4.58
N ASN A 82 26.28 4.90 3.92
CA ASN A 82 26.17 6.32 4.25
C ASN A 82 24.75 6.84 3.91
N PRO A 83 23.91 7.19 4.90
CA PRO A 83 22.55 7.63 4.64
C PRO A 83 22.53 9.08 4.12
N PRO A 84 21.54 9.44 3.28
CA PRO A 84 21.34 10.84 2.90
C PRO A 84 20.97 11.68 4.12
N ILE A 85 21.17 12.99 4.03
CA ILE A 85 20.68 13.93 5.04
C ILE A 85 19.15 14.00 4.93
N CYS A 86 18.45 13.91 6.06
CA CYS A 86 17.02 14.21 6.08
C CYS A 86 16.83 15.69 5.72
N GLY A 87 15.96 15.97 4.74
CA GLY A 87 15.69 17.35 4.33
C GLY A 87 15.14 18.19 5.50
N GLU A 88 15.48 19.47 5.55
CA GLU A 88 14.98 20.40 6.57
C GLU A 88 13.44 20.54 6.58
N SER A 89 12.80 20.20 5.47
CA SER A 89 11.34 20.26 5.28
C SER A 89 10.66 18.88 5.26
N LEU A 90 11.26 17.87 5.92
CA LEU A 90 10.65 16.56 6.00
C LEU A 90 9.35 16.63 6.80
N LEU A 91 8.24 16.83 6.10
CA LEU A 91 6.91 16.88 6.71
C LEU A 91 6.17 15.57 6.44
N LEU A 92 5.57 15.03 7.51
CA LEU A 92 4.63 13.92 7.40
C LEU A 92 3.29 14.44 6.88
N LYS A 93 2.62 13.64 6.06
CA LYS A 93 1.19 13.77 5.80
C LYS A 93 0.43 12.91 6.82
N LEU A 94 -0.75 13.35 7.21
CA LEU A 94 -1.62 12.51 8.02
C LEU A 94 -2.04 11.27 7.21
N PRO A 95 -1.88 10.06 7.76
CA PRO A 95 -2.26 8.84 7.06
C PRO A 95 -3.75 8.72 6.73
N ALA A 96 -4.60 9.42 7.49
CA ALA A 96 -6.05 9.41 7.32
C ALA A 96 -6.62 10.83 7.30
N ASP A 97 -7.85 10.98 6.82
CA ASP A 97 -8.58 12.25 6.89
C ASP A 97 -8.82 12.67 8.36
N ILE A 98 -8.17 13.75 8.78
CA ILE A 98 -8.27 14.30 10.14
C ILE A 98 -9.71 14.65 10.56
N ASN A 99 -10.59 14.96 9.59
CA ASN A 99 -11.97 15.30 9.88
C ASN A 99 -12.81 14.08 10.31
N LEU A 100 -12.32 12.87 10.08
CA LEU A 100 -12.94 11.62 10.54
C LEU A 100 -12.42 11.17 11.91
N VAL A 101 -11.29 11.71 12.38
CA VAL A 101 -10.67 11.32 13.64
C VAL A 101 -11.42 11.98 14.81
N THR A 102 -11.84 11.16 15.77
CA THR A 102 -12.64 11.64 16.92
C THR A 102 -11.85 11.75 18.21
N SER A 103 -10.79 10.96 18.36
CA SER A 103 -9.90 11.01 19.53
C SER A 103 -8.53 10.44 19.22
N ILE A 104 -7.56 10.71 20.10
CA ILE A 104 -6.16 10.38 19.88
C ILE A 104 -5.51 9.79 21.14
N LEU A 105 -4.60 8.85 20.92
CA LEU A 105 -3.59 8.40 21.87
C LEU A 105 -2.24 8.98 21.48
N TYR A 106 -1.59 9.73 22.35
CA TYR A 106 -0.26 10.30 22.09
C TYR A 106 0.80 9.19 22.05
N PRO A 107 1.85 9.30 21.21
CA PRO A 107 3.00 8.41 21.29
C PRO A 107 3.80 8.68 22.58
N GLY A 108 4.53 7.68 23.06
CA GLY A 108 5.39 7.84 24.25
C GLY A 108 4.61 7.91 25.58
N GLN A 109 3.63 7.04 25.75
CA GLN A 109 2.85 6.96 27.00
C GLN A 109 2.87 5.57 27.62
N LYS A 110 2.68 5.53 28.95
CA LYS A 110 2.41 4.29 29.66
C LYS A 110 0.91 4.02 29.59
N ARG A 111 0.52 2.86 29.05
CA ARG A 111 -0.86 2.37 28.97
C ARG A 111 -0.96 1.08 29.80
N GLY A 112 -1.59 1.16 30.97
CA GLY A 112 -1.50 0.09 31.94
C GLY A 112 -0.06 -0.10 32.40
N GLU A 113 0.44 -1.34 32.34
CA GLU A 113 1.83 -1.66 32.71
C GLU A 113 2.82 -1.54 31.52
N GLU A 114 2.34 -1.32 30.29
CA GLU A 114 3.16 -1.29 29.11
C GLU A 114 3.45 0.14 28.66
N PHE A 115 4.70 0.37 28.24
CA PHE A 115 5.07 1.59 27.53
C PHE A 115 4.81 1.44 26.03
N LYS A 116 4.11 2.41 25.44
CA LYS A 116 3.76 2.44 24.01
C LYS A 116 4.50 3.60 23.33
N ALA A 117 5.50 3.28 22.51
CA ALA A 117 6.25 4.25 21.72
C ALA A 117 5.43 4.86 20.57
N HIS A 118 4.35 4.20 20.15
CA HIS A 118 3.41 4.66 19.13
C HIS A 118 2.21 5.38 19.74
N GLY A 119 1.57 6.22 18.94
CA GLY A 119 0.26 6.79 19.22
C GLY A 119 -0.85 6.01 18.52
N GLY A 120 -2.09 6.51 18.58
CA GLY A 120 -3.23 5.90 17.89
C GLY A 120 -4.29 6.92 17.56
N LEU A 121 -4.98 6.72 16.45
CA LEU A 121 -6.11 7.53 16.01
C LEU A 121 -7.39 6.69 16.08
N ARG A 122 -8.44 7.25 16.64
CA ARG A 122 -9.74 6.60 16.83
C ARG A 122 -10.81 7.29 16.00
N PHE A 123 -11.76 6.47 15.52
CA PHE A 123 -12.85 6.91 14.64
C PHE A 123 -14.17 6.43 15.27
N ASP A 124 -15.11 7.34 15.48
CA ASP A 124 -16.44 6.98 16.00
C ASP A 124 -17.34 6.53 14.84
N LYS A 125 -17.05 5.33 14.33
CA LYS A 125 -17.76 4.68 13.23
C LYS A 125 -18.12 3.24 13.54
N SER A 126 -19.22 2.77 12.93
CA SER A 126 -19.66 1.39 13.04
C SER A 126 -18.97 0.47 12.01
N ASP A 127 -18.64 0.98 10.83
CA ASP A 127 -17.87 0.28 9.80
C ASP A 127 -16.40 0.74 9.82
N ASN A 128 -15.50 -0.16 9.48
CA ASN A 128 -14.07 0.08 9.53
C ASN A 128 -13.46 0.54 8.19
N SER A 129 -14.27 1.00 7.25
CA SER A 129 -13.86 1.48 5.93
C SER A 129 -13.19 2.86 6.02
N ILE A 130 -11.92 2.89 6.40
CA ILE A 130 -11.07 4.07 6.47
C ILE A 130 -9.84 3.84 5.58
N GLU A 131 -9.59 4.75 4.65
CA GLU A 131 -8.36 4.75 3.86
C GLU A 131 -7.17 5.20 4.70
N ILE A 132 -6.08 4.43 4.62
CA ILE A 132 -4.78 4.77 5.20
C ILE A 132 -3.77 4.92 4.07
N LYS A 133 -3.02 6.01 4.12
CA LYS A 133 -2.00 6.37 3.12
C LYS A 133 -0.63 6.51 3.78
N ALA A 134 0.42 6.31 2.98
CA ALA A 134 1.80 6.48 3.45
C ALA A 134 2.05 7.93 3.89
N PRO A 135 2.52 8.17 5.13
CA PRO A 135 2.75 9.53 5.64
C PRO A 135 3.96 10.22 5.00
N MET A 136 4.88 9.47 4.39
CA MET A 136 6.06 9.95 3.70
C MET A 136 6.62 8.88 2.77
N ASP A 137 7.48 9.29 1.84
CA ASP A 137 8.27 8.38 1.01
C ASP A 137 9.10 7.45 1.89
N ALA A 138 9.00 6.14 1.68
CA ALA A 138 9.80 5.17 2.43
C ALA A 138 9.75 3.78 1.78
N TYR A 139 10.61 2.89 2.27
CA TYR A 139 10.62 1.48 1.89
C TYR A 139 9.93 0.65 2.95
N LEU A 140 8.95 -0.16 2.56
CA LEU A 140 8.45 -1.25 3.40
C LEU A 140 9.59 -2.26 3.59
N VAL A 141 9.97 -2.52 4.83
CA VAL A 141 11.13 -3.38 5.16
C VAL A 141 10.77 -4.57 6.03
N SER A 142 9.69 -4.46 6.78
CA SER A 142 9.16 -5.58 7.56
C SER A 142 7.66 -5.45 7.79
N ALA A 143 7.01 -6.59 8.02
CA ALA A 143 5.58 -6.63 8.25
C ALA A 143 5.19 -7.78 9.19
N SER A 144 4.00 -7.69 9.75
CA SER A 144 3.34 -8.76 10.48
C SER A 144 1.95 -9.01 9.92
N SER A 145 1.52 -10.27 9.90
CA SER A 145 0.12 -10.67 9.75
C SER A 145 -0.30 -11.44 10.99
N TYR A 146 -1.31 -10.98 11.71
CA TYR A 146 -1.77 -11.58 12.96
C TYR A 146 -3.29 -11.56 13.08
N LEU A 147 -3.84 -12.27 14.04
CA LEU A 147 -5.25 -12.18 14.40
C LEU A 147 -5.42 -11.25 15.59
N HIS A 148 -6.45 -10.40 15.53
CA HIS A 148 -6.91 -9.55 16.62
C HIS A 148 -8.42 -9.73 16.77
N GLU A 149 -8.85 -10.32 17.86
CA GLU A 149 -10.24 -10.73 18.08
C GLU A 149 -10.80 -11.60 16.93
N GLY A 150 -9.95 -12.49 16.38
CA GLY A 150 -10.28 -13.39 15.27
C GLY A 150 -10.23 -12.74 13.88
N GLU A 151 -10.01 -11.43 13.76
CA GLU A 151 -9.86 -10.74 12.47
C GLU A 151 -8.39 -10.63 12.08
N ARG A 152 -8.08 -10.93 10.80
CA ARG A 152 -6.72 -10.77 10.28
C ARG A 152 -6.37 -9.30 10.14
N GLN A 153 -5.29 -8.90 10.80
CA GLN A 153 -4.75 -7.55 10.73
C GLN A 153 -3.27 -7.58 10.30
N TYR A 154 -2.81 -6.44 9.82
CA TYR A 154 -1.45 -6.26 9.35
C TYR A 154 -0.80 -5.07 10.04
N MET A 155 0.48 -5.24 10.37
CA MET A 155 1.38 -4.19 10.82
C MET A 155 2.51 -4.04 9.82
N LEU A 156 2.81 -2.83 9.40
CA LEU A 156 3.80 -2.49 8.38
C LEU A 156 4.84 -1.54 8.93
N ASP A 157 6.12 -1.88 8.75
CA ASP A 157 7.27 -1.06 9.12
C ASP A 157 7.95 -0.49 7.87
N PHE A 158 8.07 0.81 7.81
CA PHE A 158 8.70 1.53 6.71
C PHE A 158 9.92 2.30 7.20
N ILE A 159 10.97 2.38 6.37
CA ILE A 159 12.15 3.20 6.64
C ILE A 159 12.44 4.10 5.44
N HIS A 160 12.48 5.41 5.70
CA HIS A 160 13.03 6.38 4.75
C HIS A 160 14.56 6.26 4.77
N PRO A 161 15.26 6.35 3.62
CA PRO A 161 16.73 6.18 3.56
C PRO A 161 17.52 7.06 4.52
N CYS A 162 17.03 8.24 4.87
CA CYS A 162 17.69 9.13 5.83
C CYS A 162 17.60 8.67 7.30
N GLY A 163 16.90 7.55 7.60
CA GLY A 163 16.82 7.00 8.95
C GLY A 163 15.57 7.41 9.75
N ILE A 164 14.51 7.79 9.07
CA ILE A 164 13.19 7.92 9.69
C ILE A 164 12.40 6.66 9.45
N LYS A 165 11.99 5.99 10.52
CA LYS A 165 11.11 4.82 10.48
C LYS A 165 9.69 5.24 10.87
N TYR A 166 8.69 4.69 10.21
CA TYR A 166 7.33 4.71 10.70
C TYR A 166 6.70 3.32 10.68
N ARG A 167 5.80 3.09 11.60
CA ARG A 167 5.00 1.86 11.75
C ARG A 167 3.54 2.22 11.70
N ILE A 168 2.78 1.49 10.93
CA ILE A 168 1.31 1.56 10.94
C ILE A 168 0.78 0.19 11.28
N ASP A 169 -0.15 0.13 12.23
CA ASP A 169 -0.71 -1.11 12.74
C ASP A 169 -2.25 -1.11 12.66
N HIS A 170 -2.85 -2.30 12.79
CA HIS A 170 -4.29 -2.55 12.71
C HIS A 170 -4.89 -2.34 11.31
N LEU A 171 -4.11 -2.53 10.24
CA LEU A 171 -4.61 -2.54 8.87
C LEU A 171 -5.35 -3.84 8.57
N VAL A 172 -6.48 -3.78 7.83
CA VAL A 172 -7.31 -4.97 7.54
C VAL A 172 -7.32 -5.27 6.03
N SER A 173 -7.82 -4.38 5.20
CA SER A 173 -7.85 -4.55 3.74
C SER A 173 -6.71 -3.79 3.10
N ILE A 174 -5.67 -4.53 2.69
CA ILE A 174 -4.46 -3.98 2.07
C ILE A 174 -4.49 -4.16 0.54
N PRO A 175 -3.88 -3.25 -0.25
CA PRO A 175 -3.75 -3.36 -1.70
C PRO A 175 -2.97 -4.61 -2.15
N SER A 176 -3.21 -5.06 -3.38
CA SER A 176 -2.53 -6.23 -3.97
C SER A 176 -1.01 -6.11 -3.98
N LYS A 177 -0.46 -4.91 -4.21
CA LYS A 177 0.98 -4.64 -4.09
C LYS A 177 1.55 -5.11 -2.74
N ILE A 178 0.86 -4.79 -1.64
CA ILE A 178 1.29 -5.21 -0.30
C ILE A 178 1.00 -6.69 -0.09
N GLN A 179 -0.16 -7.21 -0.53
CA GLN A 179 -0.50 -8.63 -0.37
C GLN A 179 0.58 -9.55 -0.93
N VAL A 180 1.07 -9.27 -2.15
CA VAL A 180 2.14 -10.05 -2.80
C VAL A 180 3.43 -10.06 -1.96
N LEU A 181 3.81 -8.92 -1.39
CA LEU A 181 5.01 -8.82 -0.53
C LEU A 181 4.87 -9.63 0.76
N LEU A 182 3.64 -9.90 1.21
CA LEU A 182 3.36 -10.60 2.47
C LEU A 182 2.99 -12.07 2.29
N GLU A 183 2.98 -12.61 1.07
CA GLU A 183 2.59 -14.02 0.80
C GLU A 183 3.46 -15.06 1.53
N HIS A 184 4.71 -14.72 1.85
CA HIS A 184 5.64 -15.61 2.54
C HIS A 184 5.57 -15.52 4.07
N LEU A 185 4.75 -14.61 4.63
CA LEU A 185 4.60 -14.51 6.08
C LEU A 185 3.97 -15.78 6.67
N PRO A 186 4.32 -16.13 7.92
CA PRO A 186 3.68 -17.24 8.62
C PRO A 186 2.17 -17.06 8.74
N GLU A 187 1.45 -18.17 8.88
CA GLU A 187 0.03 -18.13 9.19
C GLU A 187 -0.24 -17.30 10.44
N PRO A 188 -1.22 -16.37 10.40
CA PRO A 188 -1.49 -15.44 11.49
C PRO A 188 -2.02 -16.18 12.71
N LYS A 189 -1.60 -15.72 13.90
CA LYS A 189 -2.06 -16.23 15.21
C LYS A 189 -2.59 -15.09 16.04
N GLU A 190 -3.48 -15.42 16.98
CA GLU A 190 -4.08 -14.44 17.90
C GLU A 190 -2.99 -13.74 18.73
N GLY A 191 -2.95 -12.41 18.63
CA GLY A 191 -2.02 -11.55 19.35
C GLY A 191 -0.53 -11.66 18.97
N ASP A 192 -0.17 -12.48 17.97
CA ASP A 192 1.23 -12.64 17.55
C ASP A 192 1.61 -11.63 16.46
N SER A 193 1.91 -10.42 16.85
CA SER A 193 2.29 -9.30 15.97
C SER A 193 3.80 -9.21 15.69
N ARG A 194 4.57 -10.32 15.81
CA ARG A 194 5.99 -10.33 15.44
C ARG A 194 6.19 -9.98 13.99
N THR A 195 7.10 -9.08 13.71
CA THR A 195 7.44 -8.66 12.34
C THR A 195 8.48 -9.57 11.69
N TYR A 196 8.36 -9.72 10.39
CA TYR A 196 9.26 -10.46 9.52
C TYR A 196 9.75 -9.53 8.42
N SER A 197 11.01 -9.68 8.02
CA SER A 197 11.58 -8.92 6.91
C SER A 197 10.84 -9.24 5.61
N VAL A 198 10.61 -8.23 4.79
CA VAL A 198 10.08 -8.35 3.43
C VAL A 198 11.10 -7.75 2.44
N GLU A 199 10.95 -8.02 1.15
CA GLU A 199 11.75 -7.38 0.12
C GLU A 199 11.55 -5.85 0.18
N PRO A 200 12.61 -5.05 0.37
CA PRO A 200 12.48 -3.61 0.47
C PRO A 200 11.80 -3.02 -0.76
N THR A 201 10.60 -2.50 -0.56
CA THR A 201 9.75 -1.99 -1.65
C THR A 201 9.36 -0.55 -1.37
N PHE A 202 9.58 0.33 -2.35
CA PHE A 202 9.28 1.76 -2.24
C PHE A 202 7.78 2.04 -2.26
N PHE A 203 7.35 2.94 -1.38
CA PHE A 203 6.03 3.54 -1.33
C PHE A 203 6.17 5.06 -1.29
N ALA A 204 5.50 5.73 -2.21
CA ALA A 204 5.46 7.18 -2.24
C ALA A 204 4.56 7.74 -1.13
N GLN A 205 4.83 8.97 -0.69
CA GLN A 205 3.92 9.70 0.18
C GLN A 205 2.50 9.74 -0.44
N GLU A 206 1.47 9.55 0.39
CA GLU A 206 0.06 9.47 0.01
C GLU A 206 -0.32 8.21 -0.82
N GLU A 207 0.60 7.27 -1.06
CA GLU A 207 0.25 5.96 -1.64
C GLU A 207 -0.65 5.18 -0.68
N LEU A 208 -1.67 4.50 -1.22
CA LEU A 208 -2.67 3.76 -0.44
C LEU A 208 -2.05 2.53 0.23
N LEU A 209 -2.20 2.42 1.55
CA LEU A 209 -1.72 1.28 2.35
C LEU A 209 -2.86 0.36 2.81
N ALA A 210 -4.05 0.90 3.05
CA ALA A 210 -5.22 0.11 3.41
C ALA A 210 -6.52 0.85 3.09
N THR A 211 -7.62 0.10 2.92
CA THR A 211 -8.98 0.62 2.77
C THR A 211 -9.88 0.31 3.96
N SER A 212 -9.39 -0.48 4.94
CA SER A 212 -10.08 -0.70 6.22
C SER A 212 -9.09 -0.97 7.34
N ILE A 213 -9.48 -0.63 8.57
CA ILE A 213 -8.65 -0.66 9.78
C ILE A 213 -9.41 -1.12 11.02
N GLY A 214 -8.69 -1.62 12.03
CA GLY A 214 -9.26 -2.00 13.32
C GLY A 214 -10.35 -3.06 13.20
N LEU A 215 -11.43 -2.88 13.94
CA LEU A 215 -12.59 -3.77 13.95
C LEU A 215 -13.87 -2.96 13.67
N ASN A 216 -14.93 -3.62 13.19
CA ASN A 216 -16.25 -2.98 13.15
C ASN A 216 -16.67 -2.56 14.57
N ASN A 217 -17.22 -1.36 14.72
CA ASN A 217 -17.58 -0.71 15.99
C ASN A 217 -16.39 -0.40 16.95
N ASN A 218 -15.13 -0.68 16.53
CA ASN A 218 -13.91 -0.28 17.23
C ASN A 218 -12.85 0.07 16.18
N VAL A 219 -13.06 1.20 15.49
CA VAL A 219 -12.29 1.61 14.33
C VAL A 219 -11.10 2.46 14.77
N PHE A 220 -9.91 1.97 14.53
CA PHE A 220 -8.67 2.63 14.91
C PHE A 220 -7.47 2.10 14.11
N PHE A 221 -6.40 2.87 14.12
CA PHE A 221 -5.06 2.39 13.76
C PHE A 221 -4.02 3.04 14.67
N ASP A 222 -2.88 2.40 14.79
CA ASP A 222 -1.74 2.94 15.55
C ASP A 222 -0.66 3.43 14.59
N LEU A 223 -0.02 4.57 14.94
CA LEU A 223 1.09 5.18 14.22
C LEU A 223 2.26 5.42 15.18
N GLY A 224 3.40 4.82 14.87
CA GLY A 224 4.68 5.11 15.49
C GLY A 224 5.61 5.78 14.50
N VAL A 225 6.36 6.79 14.93
CA VAL A 225 7.45 7.40 14.15
C VAL A 225 8.70 7.43 15.01
N TYR A 226 9.84 7.09 14.41
CA TYR A 226 11.11 6.88 15.10
C TYR A 226 12.24 7.54 14.31
N ASN A 227 13.07 8.32 15.01
CA ASN A 227 14.30 8.87 14.43
C ASN A 227 15.47 7.92 14.72
N LEU A 228 15.82 7.04 13.78
CA LEU A 228 16.87 6.02 13.96
C LEU A 228 18.28 6.60 14.16
N ARG A 229 18.46 7.89 13.89
CA ARG A 229 19.76 8.59 13.99
C ARG A 229 20.08 9.09 15.39
N SER A 230 19.07 9.23 16.23
CA SER A 230 19.24 9.86 17.55
C SER A 230 18.23 9.30 18.55
N GLU A 231 18.71 8.91 19.69
CA GLU A 231 17.84 8.62 20.82
C GLU A 231 17.11 9.89 21.29
N ASN A 232 15.92 9.70 21.83
CA ASN A 232 15.17 10.79 22.45
C ASN A 232 15.64 11.04 23.91
N ASP A 233 15.22 12.17 24.47
CA ASP A 233 15.61 12.58 25.82
C ASP A 233 14.82 11.89 26.95
N ALA A 234 13.94 10.94 26.63
CA ALA A 234 13.11 10.26 27.65
C ALA A 234 13.87 9.23 28.48
N GLY A 235 15.11 8.91 28.09
CA GLY A 235 15.96 7.95 28.85
C GLY A 235 15.47 6.51 28.81
N LEU A 236 14.67 6.16 27.80
CA LEU A 236 14.09 4.83 27.62
C LEU A 236 15.06 3.92 26.87
N GLN A 237 14.87 2.60 27.03
CA GLN A 237 15.66 1.57 26.37
C GLN A 237 14.85 0.86 25.28
N GLY A 238 15.55 0.31 24.28
CA GLY A 238 14.98 -0.53 23.24
C GLY A 238 14.79 0.18 21.91
N GLU A 239 14.67 -0.62 20.86
CA GLU A 239 14.71 -0.21 19.45
C GLU A 239 13.62 0.78 19.02
N GLN A 240 12.52 0.86 19.76
CA GLN A 240 11.42 1.79 19.49
C GLN A 240 11.34 2.89 20.56
N SER A 241 11.36 2.51 21.83
CA SER A 241 11.11 3.46 22.93
C SER A 241 12.20 4.52 23.05
N ALA A 242 13.46 4.17 22.79
CA ALA A 242 14.57 5.13 22.79
C ALA A 242 14.57 6.07 21.57
N TYR A 243 13.89 5.72 20.48
CA TYR A 243 13.94 6.43 19.20
C TYR A 243 12.62 7.07 18.78
N GLY A 244 11.54 6.82 19.54
CA GLY A 244 10.22 7.40 19.29
C GLY A 244 10.23 8.92 19.36
N VAL A 245 9.42 9.56 18.53
CA VAL A 245 9.28 11.03 18.47
C VAL A 245 7.84 11.48 18.63
N CYS A 246 7.65 12.74 19.03
CA CYS A 246 6.37 13.40 18.91
C CYS A 246 6.12 13.74 17.43
N TRP A 247 5.54 12.80 16.68
CA TRP A 247 5.36 12.97 15.24
C TRP A 247 4.39 14.11 14.87
N PHE A 248 3.67 14.69 15.84
CA PHE A 248 2.84 15.88 15.60
C PHE A 248 3.67 17.09 15.20
N ASP A 249 4.93 17.18 15.67
CA ASP A 249 5.85 18.26 15.34
C ASP A 249 6.38 18.15 13.90
N TRP A 250 6.17 17.03 13.24
CA TRP A 250 6.57 16.75 11.88
C TRP A 250 5.44 16.93 10.86
N LEU A 251 4.24 17.32 11.33
CA LEU A 251 3.12 17.72 10.49
C LEU A 251 3.23 19.22 10.15
N ASP A 252 2.53 19.65 9.11
CA ASP A 252 2.30 21.07 8.92
C ASP A 252 1.56 21.70 10.12
N ALA A 253 1.68 23.01 10.29
CA ALA A 253 1.18 23.71 11.47
C ALA A 253 -0.34 23.58 11.69
N GLU A 254 -1.12 23.50 10.59
CA GLU A 254 -2.57 23.33 10.66
C GLU A 254 -2.95 21.94 11.16
N ASN A 255 -2.39 20.90 10.59
CA ASN A 255 -2.63 19.50 10.99
C ASN A 255 -2.09 19.21 12.39
N SER A 256 -0.90 19.72 12.75
CA SER A 256 -0.35 19.63 14.10
C SER A 256 -1.30 20.26 15.14
N LYS A 257 -1.86 21.42 14.84
CA LYS A 257 -2.85 22.10 15.72
C LYS A 257 -4.13 21.29 15.83
N LYS A 258 -4.67 20.78 14.71
CA LYS A 258 -5.91 19.99 14.70
C LYS A 258 -5.76 18.72 15.54
N ILE A 259 -4.68 17.97 15.35
CA ILE A 259 -4.47 16.69 16.05
C ILE A 259 -4.29 16.89 17.55
N ARG A 260 -3.57 17.94 17.97
CA ARG A 260 -3.40 18.28 19.38
C ARG A 260 -4.69 18.77 20.06
N ALA A 261 -5.64 19.28 19.26
CA ALA A 261 -6.94 19.72 19.76
C ALA A 261 -7.93 18.57 19.99
N LEU A 262 -7.69 17.38 19.39
CA LEU A 262 -8.55 16.21 19.59
C LEU A 262 -8.61 15.79 21.08
N PRO A 263 -9.74 15.24 21.55
CA PRO A 263 -9.81 14.63 22.88
C PRO A 263 -8.89 13.41 22.96
N GLY A 264 -8.36 13.12 24.16
CA GLY A 264 -7.66 11.86 24.41
C GLY A 264 -8.62 10.67 24.34
N ALA A 265 -8.22 9.61 23.67
CA ALA A 265 -9.04 8.41 23.50
C ALA A 265 -9.36 7.72 24.85
N ASP A 266 -8.39 7.74 25.77
CA ASP A 266 -8.55 7.16 27.12
C ASP A 266 -8.73 8.29 28.17
N GLY A 267 -9.55 9.27 27.85
CA GLY A 267 -9.77 10.43 28.69
C GLY A 267 -8.51 11.29 28.86
N LYS A 268 -8.19 11.71 30.07
CA LYS A 268 -7.02 12.58 30.33
C LYS A 268 -5.69 11.84 30.04
N GLU A 269 -5.66 10.54 30.27
CA GLU A 269 -4.43 9.74 30.11
C GLU A 269 -4.02 9.57 28.67
N GLY A 270 -4.96 9.61 27.72
CA GLY A 270 -4.67 9.50 26.29
C GLY A 270 -3.72 10.57 25.73
N LYS A 271 -3.48 11.65 26.49
CA LYS A 271 -2.55 12.74 26.11
C LYS A 271 -1.27 12.80 26.96
N ASN A 272 -1.12 11.95 27.95
CA ASN A 272 0.11 11.89 28.72
C ASN A 272 1.23 11.28 27.87
N SER A 273 2.31 12.03 27.61
CA SER A 273 3.38 11.62 26.73
C SER A 273 4.72 12.13 27.24
N VAL A 274 5.76 11.31 27.15
CA VAL A 274 7.13 11.74 27.41
C VAL A 274 7.83 12.22 26.12
N TYR A 275 7.19 12.06 24.95
CA TYR A 275 7.73 12.56 23.67
C TYR A 275 7.09 13.90 23.25
N CYS A 276 5.85 14.13 23.64
CA CYS A 276 5.07 15.31 23.30
C CYS A 276 4.86 16.19 24.55
#